data_8743e2cc788e921918132f01ca260b83
#
_entry.id   8743e2cc788e921918132f01ca260b83
#
_cell.length_a   1.000
_cell.length_b   1.000
_cell.length_c   1.000
_cell.angle_alpha   90.00
_cell.angle_beta   90.00
_cell.angle_gamma   90.00
#
_symmetry.space_group_name_H-M   'P 1'
#
loop_
_entity.id
_entity.type
_entity.pdbx_description
1 polymer ?
#
loop_
_entity_poly.entity_id
_entity_poly.type
_entity_poly.pdbx_seq_one_letter_code
_entity_poly.pdbx_strand_id
1 'polypeptide(L)'
;MELQVVGANALTVSETTFGREFNEALIHQVVVAYAAGARQGTRAQKTRAEVSGSGKKPWRQKGTGRARAGDIKSPIWRSGGITFAAKPQDHSQKVNKKMYRGAIKSILSELVRQDRLVVVEKFELDAPKTKVLVQKLKDLAVEDALIITASLDENLFLAARNLYRVDVRDVQGIDPVSLIAFDKVIVTVDAVKQIEEILA
;
A
#
# COMPACT_ATOMS: atom_id res chain seq x y z
N MET A 1 7.46 -28.43 0.92
CA MET A 1 6.57 -28.11 -0.22
C MET A 1 7.44 -27.78 -1.41
N GLU A 2 7.02 -28.12 -2.64
CA GLU A 2 7.79 -27.86 -3.86
C GLU A 2 7.06 -26.83 -4.73
N LEU A 3 7.79 -25.80 -5.18
CA LEU A 3 7.31 -24.81 -6.15
C LEU A 3 7.88 -25.12 -7.53
N GLN A 4 7.03 -25.10 -8.53
CA GLN A 4 7.46 -25.28 -9.94
C GLN A 4 8.18 -24.02 -10.40
N VAL A 5 9.38 -24.20 -10.96
CA VAL A 5 10.17 -23.10 -11.54
C VAL A 5 10.04 -23.17 -13.07
N VAL A 6 9.69 -22.08 -13.70
CA VAL A 6 9.56 -22.02 -15.17
C VAL A 6 10.94 -22.21 -15.82
N GLY A 7 11.07 -23.30 -16.57
CA GLY A 7 12.32 -23.63 -17.29
C GLY A 7 13.42 -24.27 -16.46
N ALA A 8 13.16 -24.62 -15.19
CA ALA A 8 14.13 -25.25 -14.30
C ALA A 8 13.51 -26.31 -13.38
N ASN A 9 14.33 -26.94 -12.55
CA ASN A 9 13.88 -27.93 -11.56
C ASN A 9 13.02 -27.28 -10.47
N ALA A 10 12.08 -28.07 -9.89
CA ALA A 10 11.27 -27.62 -8.77
C ALA A 10 12.14 -27.16 -7.58
N LEU A 11 11.74 -26.07 -6.93
CA LEU A 11 12.40 -25.52 -5.76
C LEU A 11 11.71 -26.01 -4.49
N THR A 12 12.48 -26.63 -3.57
CA THR A 12 11.96 -27.01 -2.25
C THR A 12 11.90 -25.80 -1.34
N VAL A 13 10.73 -25.49 -0.80
CA VAL A 13 10.47 -24.35 0.08
C VAL A 13 9.79 -24.74 1.38
N SER A 14 9.89 -23.88 2.39
CA SER A 14 9.32 -24.10 3.72
C SER A 14 7.79 -24.04 3.71
N GLU A 15 7.14 -25.05 4.26
CA GLU A 15 5.68 -25.05 4.48
C GLU A 15 5.22 -23.95 5.46
N THR A 16 6.08 -23.56 6.40
CA THR A 16 5.72 -22.49 7.36
C THR A 16 5.56 -21.14 6.69
N THR A 17 6.16 -20.94 5.52
CA THR A 17 6.11 -19.68 4.75
C THR A 17 5.10 -19.73 3.61
N PHE A 18 5.04 -20.84 2.86
CA PHE A 18 4.23 -20.95 1.64
C PHE A 18 3.04 -21.91 1.76
N GLY A 19 2.91 -22.64 2.90
CA GLY A 19 1.83 -23.60 3.15
C GLY A 19 0.83 -23.16 4.24
N ARG A 20 0.85 -21.91 4.68
CA ARG A 20 0.02 -21.44 5.79
C ARG A 20 -1.45 -21.34 5.40
N GLU A 21 -2.35 -21.60 6.38
CA GLU A 21 -3.79 -21.39 6.22
C GLU A 21 -4.12 -19.92 5.92
N PHE A 22 -5.16 -19.71 5.10
CA PHE A 22 -5.64 -18.39 4.74
C PHE A 22 -6.33 -17.71 5.95
N ASN A 23 -5.88 -16.52 6.30
CA ASN A 23 -6.43 -15.72 7.38
C ASN A 23 -6.85 -14.34 6.86
N GLU A 24 -8.08 -14.25 6.36
CA GLU A 24 -8.65 -13.04 5.79
C GLU A 24 -8.66 -11.87 6.78
N ALA A 25 -9.06 -12.12 8.03
CA ALA A 25 -9.16 -11.07 9.04
C ALA A 25 -7.81 -10.41 9.34
N LEU A 26 -6.74 -11.22 9.42
CA LEU A 26 -5.38 -10.73 9.63
C LEU A 26 -4.89 -9.93 8.44
N ILE A 27 -5.11 -10.43 7.22
CA ILE A 27 -4.71 -9.76 5.98
C ILE A 27 -5.44 -8.42 5.86
N HIS A 28 -6.76 -8.40 6.06
CA HIS A 28 -7.56 -7.18 6.02
C HIS A 28 -7.05 -6.12 7.00
N GLN A 29 -6.77 -6.51 8.25
CA GLN A 29 -6.23 -5.58 9.26
C GLN A 29 -4.91 -4.95 8.82
N VAL A 30 -4.00 -5.76 8.26
CA VAL A 30 -2.68 -5.29 7.80
C VAL A 30 -2.81 -4.37 6.59
N VAL A 31 -3.67 -4.71 5.61
CA VAL A 31 -3.95 -3.88 4.42
C VAL A 31 -4.55 -2.54 4.83
N VAL A 32 -5.54 -2.53 5.73
CA VAL A 32 -6.15 -1.28 6.23
C VAL A 32 -5.13 -0.42 6.95
N ALA A 33 -4.27 -1.01 7.79
CA ALA A 33 -3.22 -0.29 8.49
C ALA A 33 -2.19 0.31 7.51
N TYR A 34 -1.80 -0.43 6.48
CA TYR A 34 -0.89 0.03 5.43
C TYR A 34 -1.50 1.21 4.65
N ALA A 35 -2.73 1.08 4.18
CA ALA A 35 -3.44 2.14 3.47
C ALA A 35 -3.67 3.39 4.35
N ALA A 36 -3.96 3.20 5.65
CA ALA A 36 -4.10 4.30 6.60
C ALA A 36 -2.78 5.06 6.80
N GLY A 37 -1.64 4.35 6.86
CA GLY A 37 -0.31 4.95 6.97
C GLY A 37 0.09 5.81 5.76
N ALA A 38 -0.42 5.50 4.56
CA ALA A 38 -0.17 6.28 3.35
C ALA A 38 -0.90 7.63 3.32
N ARG A 39 -1.88 7.86 4.23
CA ARG A 39 -2.64 9.11 4.27
C ARG A 39 -1.81 10.23 4.88
N GLN A 40 -1.63 11.32 4.15
CA GLN A 40 -0.86 12.48 4.60
C GLN A 40 -1.53 13.26 5.76
N GLY A 41 -2.86 13.27 5.83
CA GLY A 41 -3.62 13.85 6.93
C GLY A 41 -3.47 15.36 7.14
N THR A 42 -3.05 16.13 6.13
CA THR A 42 -2.73 17.57 6.24
C THR A 42 -3.94 18.50 6.18
N ARG A 43 -5.15 17.97 6.12
CA ARG A 43 -6.38 18.77 6.08
C ARG A 43 -6.51 19.64 7.34
N ALA A 44 -6.67 20.95 7.15
CA ALA A 44 -6.88 21.89 8.25
C ALA A 44 -8.00 22.88 7.93
N GLN A 45 -8.79 23.20 8.94
CA GLN A 45 -9.84 24.22 8.89
C GLN A 45 -9.73 25.11 10.13
N LYS A 46 -10.18 26.36 10.02
CA LYS A 46 -10.15 27.31 11.14
C LYS A 46 -11.39 27.18 12.00
N THR A 47 -11.17 26.99 13.30
CA THR A 47 -12.21 27.14 14.32
C THR A 47 -12.58 28.62 14.50
N ARG A 48 -13.68 28.89 15.21
CA ARG A 48 -14.08 30.28 15.52
C ARG A 48 -13.00 31.06 16.29
N ALA A 49 -12.13 30.39 17.03
CA ALA A 49 -11.03 31.03 17.75
C ALA A 49 -9.90 31.47 16.83
N GLU A 50 -9.68 30.73 15.73
CA GLU A 50 -8.58 30.93 14.78
C GLU A 50 -8.95 31.85 13.59
N VAL A 51 -10.24 32.05 13.35
CA VAL A 51 -10.70 32.98 12.31
C VAL A 51 -10.35 34.41 12.76
N SER A 52 -9.80 35.21 11.83
CA SER A 52 -9.56 36.62 12.03
C SER A 52 -10.89 37.37 12.19
N GLY A 53 -10.95 38.28 13.13
CA GLY A 53 -12.12 39.09 13.40
C GLY A 53 -12.16 39.61 14.83
N SER A 54 -12.99 40.62 15.08
CA SER A 54 -13.17 41.19 16.41
C SER A 54 -13.92 40.23 17.32
N GLY A 55 -13.47 40.08 18.56
CA GLY A 55 -14.21 39.41 19.63
C GLY A 55 -15.30 40.29 20.27
N LYS A 56 -15.48 41.54 19.80
CA LYS A 56 -16.49 42.46 20.33
C LYS A 56 -17.90 41.92 20.01
N LYS A 57 -18.79 42.00 21.00
CA LYS A 57 -20.22 41.65 20.83
C LYS A 57 -20.84 42.60 19.79
N PRO A 58 -21.48 42.10 18.69
CA PRO A 58 -21.98 42.95 17.60
C PRO A 58 -23.01 43.99 18.02
N TRP A 59 -23.90 43.64 18.97
CA TRP A 59 -24.91 44.53 19.55
C TRP A 59 -25.29 44.09 20.98
N ARG A 60 -25.99 44.95 21.70
CA ARG A 60 -26.46 44.66 23.07
C ARG A 60 -27.44 43.48 23.09
N GLN A 61 -27.54 42.83 24.24
CA GLN A 61 -28.30 41.56 24.44
C GLN A 61 -29.82 41.67 24.18
N LYS A 62 -30.39 42.83 24.46
CA LYS A 62 -31.83 43.11 24.31
C LYS A 62 -32.04 44.53 23.75
N GLY A 63 -33.27 44.82 23.21
CA GLY A 63 -33.67 46.16 22.76
C GLY A 63 -33.14 46.56 21.37
N THR A 64 -32.78 45.59 20.52
CA THR A 64 -32.35 45.88 19.11
C THR A 64 -33.29 45.26 18.09
N GLY A 65 -34.29 44.48 18.47
CA GLY A 65 -35.19 43.76 17.54
C GLY A 65 -34.49 42.66 16.71
N ARG A 66 -33.18 42.44 16.93
CA ARG A 66 -32.35 41.45 16.22
C ARG A 66 -32.19 40.19 17.04
N ALA A 67 -31.86 39.08 16.37
CA ALA A 67 -31.45 37.86 17.04
C ALA A 67 -30.19 38.09 17.92
N ARG A 68 -30.09 37.42 19.04
CA ARG A 68 -28.97 37.55 19.96
C ARG A 68 -27.69 37.02 19.30
N ALA A 69 -26.60 37.81 19.31
CA ALA A 69 -25.30 37.40 18.79
C ALA A 69 -24.18 37.73 19.77
N GLY A 70 -23.33 36.77 20.04
CA GLY A 70 -22.17 36.93 20.93
C GLY A 70 -20.88 37.27 20.19
N ASP A 71 -20.71 36.72 18.98
CA ASP A 71 -19.49 36.86 18.18
C ASP A 71 -19.81 36.76 16.69
N ILE A 72 -19.17 37.57 15.87
CA ILE A 72 -19.28 37.52 14.41
C ILE A 72 -18.54 36.33 13.80
N LYS A 73 -17.63 35.70 14.55
CA LYS A 73 -16.86 34.52 14.13
C LYS A 73 -17.60 33.21 14.35
N SER A 74 -18.84 33.25 14.82
CA SER A 74 -19.66 32.06 15.04
C SER A 74 -19.89 31.29 13.73
N PRO A 75 -19.98 29.94 13.79
CA PRO A 75 -20.19 29.10 12.57
C PRO A 75 -21.43 29.42 11.76
N ILE A 76 -22.46 30.01 12.38
CA ILE A 76 -23.70 30.43 11.69
C ILE A 76 -23.54 31.72 10.89
N TRP A 77 -22.43 32.42 11.05
CA TRP A 77 -22.15 33.67 10.33
C TRP A 77 -21.34 33.40 9.05
N ARG A 78 -21.61 34.18 8.01
CA ARG A 78 -20.76 34.18 6.81
C ARG A 78 -19.32 34.51 7.22
N SER A 79 -18.36 33.72 6.73
CA SER A 79 -16.94 33.83 7.09
C SER A 79 -16.62 33.50 8.55
N GLY A 80 -17.55 32.93 9.30
CA GLY A 80 -17.30 32.38 10.63
C GLY A 80 -16.46 31.10 10.59
N GLY A 81 -16.04 30.63 11.74
CA GLY A 81 -15.28 29.38 11.88
C GLY A 81 -16.14 28.14 11.68
N ILE A 82 -15.50 27.03 11.37
CA ILE A 82 -16.15 25.71 11.27
C ILE A 82 -16.44 25.17 12.67
N THR A 83 -17.61 24.60 12.90
CA THR A 83 -18.04 24.08 14.20
C THR A 83 -17.13 22.94 14.69
N PHE A 84 -16.89 21.96 13.83
CA PHE A 84 -15.97 20.84 14.07
C PHE A 84 -14.86 20.88 13.03
N ALA A 85 -13.98 21.87 13.19
CA ALA A 85 -12.89 22.11 12.26
C ALA A 85 -11.91 20.92 12.24
N ALA A 86 -11.70 20.35 11.06
CA ALA A 86 -10.70 19.32 10.90
C ALA A 86 -9.30 19.91 11.16
N LYS A 87 -8.45 19.14 11.82
CA LYS A 87 -7.04 19.45 12.08
C LYS A 87 -6.15 18.40 11.43
N PRO A 88 -4.89 18.72 11.14
CA PRO A 88 -3.92 17.71 10.72
C PRO A 88 -3.92 16.54 11.71
N GLN A 89 -3.97 15.34 11.16
CA GLN A 89 -4.08 14.12 11.97
C GLN A 89 -3.20 13.02 11.37
N ASP A 90 -2.46 12.33 12.21
CA ASP A 90 -1.79 11.09 11.87
C ASP A 90 -2.82 9.96 11.82
N HIS A 91 -2.87 9.24 10.69
CA HIS A 91 -3.76 8.10 10.47
C HIS A 91 -3.05 6.77 10.61
N SER A 92 -1.75 6.75 10.92
CA SER A 92 -1.00 5.51 11.05
C SER A 92 -1.58 4.59 12.12
N GLN A 93 -1.55 3.29 11.83
CA GLN A 93 -2.02 2.25 12.75
C GLN A 93 -0.86 1.30 13.04
N LYS A 94 -0.58 1.08 14.32
CA LYS A 94 0.47 0.16 14.74
C LYS A 94 0.04 -1.30 14.50
N VAL A 95 0.86 -2.05 13.74
CA VAL A 95 0.74 -3.49 13.57
C VAL A 95 1.95 -4.17 14.22
N ASN A 96 1.72 -5.28 14.94
CA ASN A 96 2.82 -6.06 15.52
C ASN A 96 3.62 -6.74 14.42
N LYS A 97 4.95 -6.80 14.55
CA LYS A 97 5.85 -7.42 13.56
C LYS A 97 5.46 -8.88 13.24
N LYS A 98 5.08 -9.65 14.27
CA LYS A 98 4.62 -11.05 14.08
C LYS A 98 3.31 -11.14 13.29
N MET A 99 2.39 -10.20 13.48
CA MET A 99 1.14 -10.13 12.70
C MET A 99 1.43 -9.77 11.24
N TYR A 100 2.27 -8.79 10.99
CA TYR A 100 2.68 -8.40 9.63
C TYR A 100 3.33 -9.57 8.88
N ARG A 101 4.35 -10.22 9.48
CA ARG A 101 4.99 -11.42 8.91
C ARG A 101 3.97 -12.53 8.66
N GLY A 102 3.07 -12.77 9.62
CA GLY A 102 2.00 -13.76 9.49
C GLY A 102 1.04 -13.47 8.35
N ALA A 103 0.70 -12.20 8.10
CA ALA A 103 -0.12 -11.78 6.96
C ALA A 103 0.60 -12.02 5.62
N ILE A 104 1.87 -11.62 5.50
CA ILE A 104 2.66 -11.87 4.29
C ILE A 104 2.77 -13.38 4.00
N LYS A 105 3.05 -14.22 5.00
CA LYS A 105 3.06 -15.68 4.84
C LYS A 105 1.71 -16.20 4.33
N SER A 106 0.60 -15.72 4.90
CA SER A 106 -0.75 -16.13 4.49
C SER A 106 -1.07 -15.67 3.05
N ILE A 107 -0.66 -14.46 2.64
CA ILE A 107 -0.83 -13.97 1.28
C ILE A 107 -0.03 -14.82 0.29
N LEU A 108 1.27 -15.04 0.55
CA LEU A 108 2.13 -15.86 -0.32
C LEU A 108 1.59 -17.30 -0.47
N SER A 109 1.11 -17.89 0.62
CA SER A 109 0.50 -19.21 0.59
C SER A 109 -0.78 -19.25 -0.26
N GLU A 110 -1.58 -18.18 -0.22
CA GLU A 110 -2.78 -18.09 -1.02
C GLU A 110 -2.46 -17.86 -2.51
N LEU A 111 -1.45 -17.05 -2.82
CA LEU A 111 -0.98 -16.87 -4.19
C LEU A 111 -0.50 -18.19 -4.82
N VAL A 112 0.14 -19.06 -4.04
CA VAL A 112 0.51 -20.41 -4.49
C VAL A 112 -0.73 -21.27 -4.74
N ARG A 113 -1.72 -21.28 -3.83
CA ARG A 113 -2.96 -22.06 -3.98
C ARG A 113 -3.81 -21.64 -5.19
N GLN A 114 -3.75 -20.35 -5.55
CA GLN A 114 -4.46 -19.79 -6.69
C GLN A 114 -3.66 -19.83 -8.00
N ASP A 115 -2.49 -20.46 -8.03
CA ASP A 115 -1.57 -20.46 -9.18
C ASP A 115 -1.21 -19.05 -9.69
N ARG A 116 -1.19 -18.06 -8.78
CA ARG A 116 -0.82 -16.68 -9.09
C ARG A 116 0.67 -16.41 -8.88
N LEU A 117 1.37 -17.25 -8.14
CA LEU A 117 2.81 -17.15 -7.92
C LEU A 117 3.56 -17.90 -9.02
N VAL A 118 4.38 -17.18 -9.79
CA VAL A 118 5.21 -17.73 -10.87
C VAL A 118 6.67 -17.62 -10.46
N VAL A 119 7.36 -18.73 -10.30
CA VAL A 119 8.78 -18.71 -9.96
C VAL A 119 9.61 -18.85 -11.22
N VAL A 120 10.60 -17.98 -11.39
CA VAL A 120 11.54 -17.98 -12.53
C VAL A 120 12.98 -18.04 -12.01
N GLU A 121 13.88 -18.65 -12.76
CA GLU A 121 15.29 -18.75 -12.34
C GLU A 121 15.91 -17.35 -12.21
N LYS A 122 15.85 -16.56 -13.27
CA LYS A 122 16.32 -15.16 -13.34
C LYS A 122 15.39 -14.30 -14.18
N PHE A 123 15.31 -13.02 -13.83
CA PHE A 123 14.54 -12.03 -14.59
C PHE A 123 15.37 -10.76 -14.76
N GLU A 124 16.24 -10.72 -15.75
CA GLU A 124 17.18 -9.63 -16.04
C GLU A 124 16.93 -9.09 -17.44
N LEU A 125 17.26 -7.82 -17.67
CA LEU A 125 17.19 -7.15 -18.98
C LEU A 125 18.55 -6.56 -19.37
N ASP A 126 19.03 -6.87 -20.55
CA ASP A 126 20.31 -6.31 -21.08
C ASP A 126 20.21 -4.79 -21.33
N ALA A 127 19.02 -4.28 -21.59
CA ALA A 127 18.79 -2.86 -21.87
C ALA A 127 17.44 -2.40 -21.29
N PRO A 128 17.29 -1.11 -20.88
CA PRO A 128 16.08 -0.56 -20.27
C PRO A 128 15.00 -0.28 -21.32
N LYS A 129 14.56 -1.32 -22.04
CA LYS A 129 13.54 -1.20 -23.09
C LYS A 129 12.24 -1.88 -22.71
N THR A 130 11.16 -1.11 -22.64
CA THR A 130 9.81 -1.60 -22.33
C THR A 130 9.34 -2.68 -23.30
N LYS A 131 9.67 -2.58 -24.61
CA LYS A 131 9.30 -3.57 -25.63
C LYS A 131 9.85 -4.97 -25.32
N VAL A 132 11.10 -5.05 -24.83
CA VAL A 132 11.73 -6.33 -24.45
C VAL A 132 11.02 -6.92 -23.22
N LEU A 133 10.71 -6.10 -22.22
CA LEU A 133 9.98 -6.52 -21.04
C LEU A 133 8.58 -7.06 -21.42
N VAL A 134 7.83 -6.31 -22.23
CA VAL A 134 6.50 -6.74 -22.70
C VAL A 134 6.57 -8.06 -23.45
N GLN A 135 7.62 -8.29 -24.26
CA GLN A 135 7.78 -9.58 -24.95
C GLN A 135 8.02 -10.71 -23.94
N LYS A 136 8.91 -10.54 -22.96
CA LYS A 136 9.15 -11.54 -21.91
C LYS A 136 7.89 -11.86 -21.10
N LEU A 137 7.07 -10.85 -20.78
CA LEU A 137 5.80 -11.07 -20.07
C LEU A 137 4.78 -11.83 -20.93
N LYS A 138 4.73 -11.55 -22.24
CA LYS A 138 3.89 -12.31 -23.18
C LYS A 138 4.31 -13.77 -23.31
N ASP A 139 5.62 -14.04 -23.32
CA ASP A 139 6.15 -15.40 -23.34
C ASP A 139 5.76 -16.20 -22.08
N LEU A 140 5.56 -15.51 -20.95
CA LEU A 140 5.03 -16.07 -19.70
C LEU A 140 3.49 -16.06 -19.64
N ALA A 141 2.80 -15.58 -20.68
CA ALA A 141 1.34 -15.37 -20.73
C ALA A 141 0.80 -14.50 -19.57
N VAL A 142 1.52 -13.45 -19.19
CA VAL A 142 1.19 -12.55 -18.09
C VAL A 142 1.08 -11.11 -18.60
N GLU A 143 -0.02 -10.43 -18.28
CA GLU A 143 -0.25 -9.02 -18.65
C GLU A 143 -0.18 -8.07 -17.45
N ASP A 144 -0.58 -8.54 -16.27
CA ASP A 144 -0.62 -7.80 -15.03
C ASP A 144 0.28 -8.51 -14.00
N ALA A 145 1.43 -7.91 -13.68
CA ALA A 145 2.48 -8.58 -12.93
C ALA A 145 3.21 -7.70 -11.92
N LEU A 146 3.39 -8.23 -10.72
CA LEU A 146 4.41 -7.77 -9.78
C LEU A 146 5.66 -8.64 -9.95
N ILE A 147 6.80 -8.04 -10.26
CA ILE A 147 8.09 -8.74 -10.39
C ILE A 147 8.91 -8.49 -9.12
N ILE A 148 9.31 -9.57 -8.45
CA ILE A 148 10.10 -9.51 -7.22
C ILE A 148 11.46 -10.13 -7.49
N THR A 149 12.52 -9.34 -7.30
CA THR A 149 13.92 -9.74 -7.47
C THR A 149 14.69 -9.65 -6.17
N ALA A 150 15.77 -10.41 -6.04
CA ALA A 150 16.63 -10.37 -4.86
C ALA A 150 17.32 -9.01 -4.69
N SER A 151 17.73 -8.39 -5.80
CA SER A 151 18.26 -7.03 -5.88
C SER A 151 17.59 -6.31 -7.03
N LEU A 152 17.37 -5.01 -6.89
CA LEU A 152 16.76 -4.20 -7.94
C LEU A 152 17.73 -4.04 -9.13
N ASP A 153 17.33 -4.53 -10.30
CA ASP A 153 18.04 -4.25 -11.56
C ASP A 153 17.54 -2.92 -12.14
N GLU A 154 18.48 -1.99 -12.36
CA GLU A 154 18.17 -0.66 -12.88
C GLU A 154 17.51 -0.74 -14.27
N ASN A 155 17.99 -1.63 -15.16
CA ASN A 155 17.43 -1.80 -16.49
C ASN A 155 15.98 -2.29 -16.42
N LEU A 156 15.70 -3.24 -15.54
CA LEU A 156 14.36 -3.79 -15.33
C LEU A 156 13.43 -2.72 -14.78
N PHE A 157 13.86 -1.97 -13.76
CA PHE A 157 13.07 -0.89 -13.16
C PHE A 157 12.72 0.20 -14.19
N LEU A 158 13.69 0.66 -14.98
CA LEU A 158 13.48 1.67 -16.01
C LEU A 158 12.56 1.17 -17.14
N ALA A 159 12.64 -0.12 -17.50
CA ALA A 159 11.77 -0.72 -18.49
C ALA A 159 10.30 -0.86 -18.00
N ALA A 160 10.10 -1.13 -16.71
CA ALA A 160 8.78 -1.37 -16.11
C ALA A 160 8.03 -0.07 -15.78
N ARG A 161 8.70 1.00 -15.34
CA ARG A 161 8.07 2.20 -14.76
C ARG A 161 7.00 2.89 -15.63
N ASN A 162 7.03 2.69 -16.97
CA ASN A 162 6.02 3.23 -17.88
C ASN A 162 4.79 2.31 -18.05
N LEU A 163 4.85 1.09 -17.55
CA LEU A 163 3.78 0.11 -17.66
C LEU A 163 2.93 0.16 -16.39
N TYR A 164 1.69 0.62 -16.48
CA TYR A 164 0.80 0.79 -15.31
C TYR A 164 0.35 -0.53 -14.66
N ARG A 165 0.44 -1.66 -15.39
CA ARG A 165 0.11 -3.01 -14.92
C ARG A 165 1.33 -3.84 -14.52
N VAL A 166 2.50 -3.21 -14.44
CA VAL A 166 3.73 -3.92 -14.07
C VAL A 166 4.47 -3.09 -13.04
N ASP A 167 4.81 -3.71 -11.91
CA ASP A 167 5.65 -3.11 -10.89
C ASP A 167 6.84 -4.03 -10.60
N VAL A 168 7.99 -3.44 -10.23
CA VAL A 168 9.21 -4.17 -9.90
C VAL A 168 9.66 -3.77 -8.52
N ARG A 169 9.88 -4.77 -7.67
CA ARG A 169 10.31 -4.56 -6.29
C ARG A 169 11.42 -5.51 -5.89
N ASP A 170 12.23 -5.08 -4.95
CA ASP A 170 13.12 -5.95 -4.21
C ASP A 170 12.37 -6.67 -3.07
N VAL A 171 13.02 -7.66 -2.48
CA VAL A 171 12.43 -8.41 -1.36
C VAL A 171 12.13 -7.53 -0.14
N GLN A 172 12.93 -6.46 0.08
CA GLN A 172 12.70 -5.54 1.21
C GLN A 172 11.51 -4.60 0.97
N GLY A 173 11.21 -4.28 -0.29
CA GLY A 173 10.09 -3.45 -0.70
C GLY A 173 8.76 -4.18 -0.84
N ILE A 174 8.66 -5.45 -0.48
CA ILE A 174 7.40 -6.21 -0.53
C ILE A 174 6.39 -5.63 0.46
N ASP A 175 5.21 -5.31 -0.05
CA ASP A 175 4.07 -4.89 0.77
C ASP A 175 2.82 -5.74 0.50
N PRO A 176 1.91 -5.84 1.49
CA PRO A 176 0.71 -6.68 1.39
C PRO A 176 -0.25 -6.23 0.28
N VAL A 177 -0.28 -4.92 -0.01
CA VAL A 177 -1.21 -4.35 -1.00
C VAL A 177 -0.78 -4.75 -2.41
N SER A 178 0.50 -4.58 -2.76
CA SER A 178 1.02 -4.95 -4.07
C SER A 178 0.92 -6.44 -4.34
N LEU A 179 1.21 -7.31 -3.34
CA LEU A 179 1.04 -8.75 -3.50
C LEU A 179 -0.38 -9.16 -3.87
N ILE A 180 -1.38 -8.45 -3.38
CA ILE A 180 -2.79 -8.78 -3.63
C ILE A 180 -3.28 -8.12 -4.92
N ALA A 181 -2.81 -6.91 -5.25
CA ALA A 181 -3.33 -6.08 -6.31
C ALA A 181 -3.09 -6.65 -7.72
N PHE A 182 -1.91 -7.24 -7.96
CA PHE A 182 -1.53 -7.77 -9.26
C PHE A 182 -2.09 -9.18 -9.49
N ASP A 183 -2.49 -9.49 -10.73
CA ASP A 183 -3.02 -10.81 -11.10
C ASP A 183 -1.99 -11.91 -10.93
N LYS A 184 -0.74 -11.66 -11.28
CA LYS A 184 0.38 -12.60 -11.13
C LYS A 184 1.53 -11.96 -10.38
N VAL A 185 2.23 -12.75 -9.59
CA VAL A 185 3.46 -12.36 -8.89
C VAL A 185 4.60 -13.22 -9.41
N ILE A 186 5.55 -12.60 -10.10
CA ILE A 186 6.74 -13.27 -10.64
C ILE A 186 7.86 -13.09 -9.63
N VAL A 187 8.46 -14.17 -9.16
CA VAL A 187 9.52 -14.16 -8.14
C VAL A 187 10.73 -14.93 -8.64
N THR A 188 11.92 -14.36 -8.49
CA THR A 188 13.16 -15.08 -8.83
C THR A 188 13.52 -16.08 -7.72
N VAL A 189 14.22 -17.17 -8.07
CA VAL A 189 14.63 -18.21 -7.11
C VAL A 189 15.41 -17.63 -5.93
N ASP A 190 16.32 -16.67 -6.20
CA ASP A 190 17.11 -16.03 -5.14
C ASP A 190 16.23 -15.14 -4.23
N ALA A 191 15.20 -14.48 -4.80
CA ALA A 191 14.24 -13.72 -4.02
C ALA A 191 13.38 -14.62 -3.13
N VAL A 192 12.98 -15.82 -3.59
CA VAL A 192 12.25 -16.80 -2.77
C VAL A 192 13.07 -17.18 -1.55
N LYS A 193 14.35 -17.48 -1.70
CA LYS A 193 15.26 -17.84 -0.58
C LYS A 193 15.37 -16.68 0.43
N GLN A 194 15.55 -15.46 -0.04
CA GLN A 194 15.60 -14.28 0.83
C GLN A 194 14.28 -14.03 1.57
N ILE A 195 13.13 -14.23 0.90
CA ILE A 195 11.81 -14.15 1.53
C ILE A 195 11.69 -15.16 2.67
N GLU A 196 12.17 -16.39 2.49
CA GLU A 196 12.17 -17.39 3.54
C GLU A 196 13.02 -16.97 4.74
N GLU A 197 14.22 -16.45 4.52
CA GLU A 197 15.09 -15.95 5.59
C GLU A 197 14.46 -14.81 6.40
N ILE A 198 13.86 -13.83 5.72
CA ILE A 198 13.23 -12.66 6.37
C ILE A 198 11.97 -13.06 7.15
N LEU A 199 11.24 -14.03 6.65
CA LEU A 199 10.01 -14.50 7.26
C LEU A 199 10.19 -15.63 8.26
N ALA A 200 11.34 -16.26 8.36
CA ALA A 200 11.63 -17.38 9.24
C ALA A 200 11.28 -17.17 10.74
#